data_58bca8d9dbceb3cf39758f2df3bc57bd
#
_entry.id   58bca8d9dbceb3cf39758f2df3bc57bd
#
_cell.length_a   1.000
_cell.length_b   1.000
_cell.length_c   1.000
_cell.angle_alpha   90.00
_cell.angle_beta   90.00
_cell.angle_gamma   90.00
#
_symmetry.space_group_name_H-M   'P 1'
#
loop_
_entity.id
_entity.type
_entity.pdbx_description
1 polymer ?
#
loop_
_entity_poly.entity_id
_entity_poly.type
_entity_poly.pdbx_seq_one_letter_code
_entity_poly.pdbx_strand_id
1 'polypeptide(L)' 'MKASKKSYEHLLNDMCGTCNCEFIIAGKKHVGRYGTLLRKYDPIKFNMYYRQWFRDVCN' A
#
# COMPACT_ATOMS: atom_id res chain seq x y z
N MET A 1 -8.01 -13.83 10.07
CA MET A 1 -7.11 -13.23 9.09
C MET A 1 -5.94 -12.55 9.81
N LYS A 2 -4.75 -12.84 9.38
CA LYS A 2 -3.56 -12.31 10.05
C LYS A 2 -3.21 -10.93 9.49
N ALA A 3 -3.24 -9.91 10.34
CA ALA A 3 -2.87 -8.57 9.94
C ALA A 3 -1.35 -8.47 9.77
N SER A 4 -0.90 -8.20 8.55
CA SER A 4 0.51 -8.10 8.23
C SER A 4 0.73 -7.05 7.15
N LYS A 5 1.99 -6.65 6.94
CA LYS A 5 2.33 -5.72 5.87
C LYS A 5 1.93 -6.26 4.50
N LYS A 6 2.11 -7.57 4.30
CA LYS A 6 1.72 -8.22 3.05
C LYS A 6 0.22 -8.16 2.84
N SER A 7 -0.58 -8.41 3.89
CA SER A 7 -2.03 -8.31 3.80
C SER A 7 -2.46 -6.90 3.46
N TYR A 8 -1.83 -5.91 4.07
CA TYR A 8 -2.14 -4.51 3.80
C TYR A 8 -1.76 -4.12 2.36
N GLU A 9 -0.63 -4.61 1.88
CA GLU A 9 -0.22 -4.36 0.49
C GLU A 9 -1.26 -4.92 -0.48
N HIS A 10 -1.76 -6.13 -0.23
CA HIS A 10 -2.81 -6.73 -1.05
C HIS A 10 -4.09 -5.93 -1.00
N LEU A 11 -4.44 -5.44 0.18
CA LEU A 11 -5.64 -4.60 0.34
C LEU A 11 -5.54 -3.33 -0.50
N LEU A 12 -4.39 -2.64 -0.46
CA LEU A 12 -4.18 -1.45 -1.27
C LEU A 12 -4.23 -1.75 -2.75
N ASN A 13 -3.66 -2.88 -3.17
CA ASN A 13 -3.70 -3.29 -4.57
C ASN A 13 -5.14 -3.54 -5.03
N ASP A 14 -5.95 -4.18 -4.17
CA ASP A 14 -7.35 -4.45 -4.49
C ASP A 14 -8.18 -3.17 -4.56
N MET A 15 -7.92 -2.21 -3.68
CA MET A 15 -8.63 -0.93 -3.65
C MET A 15 -8.42 -0.14 -4.93
N CYS A 16 -7.25 -0.26 -5.54
CA CYS A 16 -6.92 0.44 -6.78
C CYS A 16 -7.27 -0.36 -8.04
N GLY A 17 -7.83 -1.55 -7.87
CA GLY A 17 -8.21 -2.43 -8.97
C GLY A 17 -7.06 -3.34 -9.38
N THR A 18 -7.35 -4.21 -10.36
CA THR A 18 -6.39 -5.21 -10.83
C THR A 18 -5.51 -4.72 -11.97
N CYS A 19 -5.82 -3.55 -12.52
CA CYS A 19 -5.06 -3.00 -13.64
C CYS A 19 -3.87 -2.20 -13.13
N ASN A 20 -2.79 -2.22 -13.90
CA ASN A 20 -1.66 -1.36 -13.63
C ASN A 20 -2.05 0.09 -13.90
N CYS A 21 -1.90 0.92 -12.88
CA CYS A 21 -2.23 2.34 -12.98
C CYS A 21 -0.98 3.17 -12.73
N GLU A 22 -1.05 4.42 -13.16
CA GLU A 22 0.05 5.36 -12.97
C GLU A 22 -0.15 6.13 -11.68
N PHE A 23 0.89 6.15 -10.84
CA PHE A 23 0.85 6.86 -9.56
C PHE A 23 2.10 7.72 -9.40
N ILE A 24 1.94 8.83 -8.69
CA ILE A 24 3.08 9.66 -8.30
C ILE A 24 3.44 9.30 -6.87
N ILE A 25 4.62 8.71 -6.69
CA ILE A 25 5.12 8.26 -5.39
C ILE A 25 6.50 8.86 -5.17
N ALA A 26 6.70 9.51 -4.02
CA ALA A 26 7.96 10.18 -3.68
C ALA A 26 8.40 11.17 -4.77
N GLY A 27 7.44 11.83 -5.40
CA GLY A 27 7.71 12.84 -6.42
C GLY A 27 8.02 12.29 -7.80
N LYS A 28 7.90 10.97 -7.99
CA LYS A 28 8.18 10.32 -9.27
C LYS A 28 6.99 9.51 -9.74
N LYS A 29 6.84 9.43 -11.06
CA LYS A 29 5.79 8.68 -11.72
C LYS A 29 6.15 7.19 -11.78
N HIS A 30 5.23 6.35 -11.34
CA HIS A 30 5.42 4.90 -11.38
C HIS A 30 4.17 4.23 -11.95
N VAL A 31 4.37 3.12 -12.65
CA VAL A 31 3.28 2.32 -13.20
C VAL A 31 3.29 0.96 -12.53
N GLY A 32 2.13 0.54 -12.02
CA GLY A 32 2.00 -0.74 -11.35
C GLY A 32 0.88 -0.71 -10.33
N ARG A 33 0.94 -1.63 -9.38
CA ARG A 33 -0.04 -1.72 -8.32
C ARG A 33 0.33 -0.80 -7.17
N TYR A 34 -0.63 -0.06 -6.68
CA TYR A 34 -0.40 1.00 -5.70
C TYR A 34 0.31 0.50 -4.43
N GLY A 35 -0.19 -0.57 -3.83
CA GLY A 35 0.41 -1.09 -2.59
C GLY A 35 1.85 -1.53 -2.77
N THR A 36 2.13 -2.19 -3.88
CA THR A 36 3.49 -2.65 -4.19
C THR A 36 4.43 -1.48 -4.43
N LEU A 37 3.97 -0.49 -5.21
CA LEU A 37 4.76 0.70 -5.51
C LEU A 37 5.02 1.52 -4.26
N LEU A 38 4.00 1.71 -3.42
CA LEU A 38 4.14 2.49 -2.20
C LEU A 38 5.15 1.83 -1.25
N ARG A 39 5.04 0.52 -1.07
CA ARG A 39 5.95 -0.23 -0.20
C ARG A 39 7.39 -0.17 -0.69
N LYS A 40 7.59 -0.19 -2.00
CA LYS A 40 8.92 -0.21 -2.61
C LYS A 40 9.56 1.18 -2.63
N TYR A 41 8.80 2.21 -3.02
CA TYR A 41 9.36 3.53 -3.28
C TYR A 41 9.13 4.53 -2.16
N ASP A 42 8.14 4.31 -1.30
CA ASP A 42 7.88 5.17 -0.16
C ASP A 42 7.51 4.32 1.07
N PRO A 43 8.47 3.55 1.59
CA PRO A 43 8.21 2.65 2.71
C PRO A 43 7.80 3.37 3.98
N ILE A 44 8.23 4.60 4.16
CA ILE A 44 7.88 5.40 5.35
C ILE A 44 6.38 5.66 5.36
N LYS A 45 5.85 6.14 4.23
CA LYS A 45 4.41 6.41 4.09
C LYS A 45 3.61 5.11 4.18
N PHE A 46 4.10 4.04 3.56
CA PHE A 46 3.47 2.73 3.64
C PHE A 46 3.35 2.28 5.10
N ASN A 47 4.42 2.41 5.87
CA ASN A 47 4.43 2.02 7.27
C ASN A 47 3.47 2.86 8.12
N MET A 48 3.36 4.14 7.85
CA MET A 48 2.41 5.02 8.54
C MET A 48 0.98 4.56 8.31
N TYR A 49 0.61 4.31 7.06
CA TYR A 49 -0.72 3.84 6.71
C TYR A 49 -0.99 2.45 7.28
N TYR A 50 0.01 1.58 7.22
CA TYR A 50 -0.09 0.23 7.75
C TYR A 50 -0.35 0.25 9.26
N ARG A 51 0.37 1.08 10.00
CA ARG A 51 0.20 1.19 11.46
C ARG A 51 -1.21 1.65 11.81
N GLN A 52 -1.73 2.62 11.10
CA GLN A 52 -3.08 3.12 11.32
C GLN A 52 -4.12 2.05 11.03
N TRP A 53 -3.97 1.37 9.92
CA TRP A 53 -4.85 0.27 9.55
C TRP A 53 -4.79 -0.86 10.56
N PHE A 54 -3.60 -1.24 10.97
CA PHE A 54 -3.39 -2.31 11.95
C PHE A 54 -4.10 -1.99 13.26
N ARG A 55 -3.99 -0.76 13.71
CA ARG A 55 -4.67 -0.30 14.93
C ARG A 55 -6.19 -0.43 14.80
N ASP A 56 -6.73 -0.03 13.67
CA ASP A 56 -8.17 -0.09 13.43
C ASP A 56 -8.67 -1.53 13.35
N VAL A 57 -7.90 -2.41 12.72
CA VAL A 57 -8.29 -3.81 12.53
C VAL A 57 -8.14 -4.63 13.80
N CYS A 58 -7.10 -4.37 14.58
CA CYS A 58 -6.79 -5.15 15.79
C CYS A 58 -7.41 -4.58 17.05
N ASN A 59 -8.14 -3.52 16.96
CA ASN A 59 -8.73 -2.86 18.13
C ASN A 59 -10.11 -3.39 18.43
#